data_756e8137711e77d283486b713d481d4f
#
_entry.id   756e8137711e77d283486b713d481d4f
#
_cell.length_a   1.000
_cell.length_b   1.000
_cell.length_c   1.000
_cell.angle_alpha   90.00
_cell.angle_beta   90.00
_cell.angle_gamma   90.00
#
_symmetry.space_group_name_H-M   'P 1'
#
loop_
_entity.id
_entity.type
_entity.pdbx_description
1 polymer ?
#
loop_
_entity_poly.entity_id
_entity_poly.type
_entity_poly.pdbx_seq_one_letter_code
_entity_poly.pdbx_strand_id
1 'polypeptide(L)'
;MKNFLTRNLSFYTFMVTNIGYRKRMEKNLQDQILKVLKASPLGLQMEELADKLGLTRHTVAKYLEVLRAEGKIHYRKVGRSKLWKDIFTTTNIRLLSMDDLDDILQIEEKIEKEQDLGKSERMAYFEETATYHLQHGEPLLNLGAEIDGKLVGFIFAEIRLWEFGRGEKTGWIQVLGIDPEYQGRGIGRKLGETLLGHFKRKNVKKVRTLVDWYEGNLISYFRSLGFDILNMIPLEKELKE
;
A
#
# COMPACT_ATOMS: atom_id res chain seq x y z
N MET A 1 6.94 -3.97 54.66
CA MET A 1 6.16 -3.76 53.43
C MET A 1 6.77 -2.81 52.41
N LYS A 2 7.73 -1.95 52.74
CA LYS A 2 8.36 -1.00 51.75
C LYS A 2 9.36 -1.63 50.77
N ASN A 3 9.97 -2.78 51.09
CA ASN A 3 11.01 -3.39 50.24
C ASN A 3 10.47 -4.28 49.08
N PHE A 4 9.17 -4.60 49.04
CA PHE A 4 8.58 -5.42 47.99
C PHE A 4 8.12 -4.58 46.78
N LEU A 5 7.70 -3.34 47.01
CA LEU A 5 7.26 -2.41 45.97
C LEU A 5 8.43 -1.83 45.14
N THR A 6 9.57 -1.56 45.78
CA THR A 6 10.77 -1.00 45.10
C THR A 6 11.44 -2.05 44.19
N ARG A 7 11.43 -3.34 44.55
CA ARG A 7 11.98 -4.40 43.70
C ARG A 7 11.14 -4.63 42.44
N ASN A 8 9.82 -4.55 42.53
CA ASN A 8 8.92 -4.70 41.40
C ASN A 8 9.03 -3.53 40.40
N LEU A 9 9.15 -2.29 40.85
CA LEU A 9 9.36 -1.12 39.98
C LEU A 9 10.68 -1.20 39.20
N SER A 10 11.76 -1.63 39.83
CA SER A 10 13.08 -1.79 39.18
C SER A 10 13.04 -2.87 38.11
N PHE A 11 12.34 -3.99 38.39
CA PHE A 11 12.17 -5.08 37.40
C PHE A 11 11.28 -4.67 36.21
N TYR A 12 10.19 -3.95 36.45
CA TYR A 12 9.33 -3.39 35.40
C TYR A 12 10.07 -2.36 34.56
N THR A 13 10.82 -1.45 35.16
CA THR A 13 11.63 -0.46 34.43
C THR A 13 12.71 -1.12 33.60
N PHE A 14 13.40 -2.16 34.12
CA PHE A 14 14.41 -2.93 33.39
C PHE A 14 13.78 -3.71 32.22
N MET A 15 12.59 -4.31 32.38
CA MET A 15 11.86 -5.00 31.31
C MET A 15 11.41 -4.03 30.21
N VAL A 16 10.84 -2.89 30.57
CA VAL A 16 10.34 -1.89 29.60
C VAL A 16 11.49 -1.25 28.83
N THR A 17 12.63 -0.93 29.48
CA THR A 17 13.82 -0.42 28.79
C THR A 17 14.44 -1.47 27.88
N ASN A 18 14.48 -2.74 28.29
CA ASN A 18 15.03 -3.82 27.48
C ASN A 18 14.15 -4.13 26.24
N ILE A 19 12.82 -4.08 26.39
CA ILE A 19 11.87 -4.25 25.27
C ILE A 19 11.99 -3.07 24.28
N GLY A 20 12.10 -1.86 24.79
CA GLY A 20 12.30 -0.65 23.96
C GLY A 20 13.62 -0.68 23.19
N TYR A 21 14.71 -1.09 23.85
CA TYR A 21 16.02 -1.24 23.24
C TYR A 21 16.02 -2.33 22.15
N ARG A 22 15.40 -3.50 22.43
CA ARG A 22 15.28 -4.61 21.48
C ARG A 22 14.48 -4.23 20.24
N LYS A 23 13.33 -3.57 20.39
CA LYS A 23 12.53 -3.06 19.27
C LYS A 23 13.30 -2.04 18.41
N ARG A 24 14.11 -1.17 19.06
CA ARG A 24 14.93 -0.18 18.36
C ARG A 24 16.05 -0.83 17.57
N MET A 25 16.69 -1.87 18.10
CA MET A 25 17.71 -2.65 17.42
C MET A 25 17.13 -3.46 16.25
N GLU A 26 15.96 -4.08 16.44
CA GLU A 26 15.27 -4.82 15.38
C GLU A 26 14.88 -3.90 14.22
N LYS A 27 14.34 -2.72 14.51
CA LYS A 27 14.00 -1.70 13.50
C LYS A 27 15.25 -1.23 12.73
N ASN A 28 16.35 -1.00 13.42
CA ASN A 28 17.61 -0.58 12.80
C ASN A 28 18.14 -1.64 11.81
N LEU A 29 18.05 -2.93 12.15
CA LEU A 29 18.48 -4.02 11.24
C LEU A 29 17.56 -4.13 10.02
N GLN A 30 16.25 -3.95 10.19
CA GLN A 30 15.33 -3.89 9.06
C GLN A 30 15.66 -2.74 8.11
N ASP A 31 15.93 -1.54 8.66
CA ASP A 31 16.27 -0.37 7.86
C ASP A 31 17.61 -0.56 7.12
N GLN A 32 18.58 -1.24 7.72
CA GLN A 32 19.85 -1.58 7.06
C GLN A 32 19.65 -2.58 5.91
N ILE A 33 18.83 -3.61 6.09
CA ILE A 33 18.49 -4.57 5.02
C ILE A 33 17.80 -3.85 3.85
N LEU A 34 16.80 -3.01 4.14
CA LEU A 34 16.11 -2.23 3.12
C LEU A 34 17.05 -1.29 2.37
N LYS A 35 17.97 -0.63 3.08
CA LYS A 35 18.97 0.25 2.45
C LYS A 35 19.88 -0.49 1.47
N VAL A 36 20.35 -1.68 1.84
CA VAL A 36 21.19 -2.51 0.98
C VAL A 36 20.41 -3.03 -0.24
N LEU A 37 19.15 -3.45 -0.05
CA LEU A 37 18.29 -3.90 -1.15
C LEU A 37 17.94 -2.76 -2.10
N LYS A 38 17.65 -1.56 -1.60
CA LYS A 38 17.41 -0.35 -2.43
C LYS A 38 18.61 0.00 -3.30
N ALA A 39 19.82 -0.20 -2.79
CA ALA A 39 21.06 0.02 -3.55
C ALA A 39 21.37 -1.11 -4.54
N SER A 40 20.55 -2.16 -4.61
CA SER A 40 20.79 -3.35 -5.44
C SER A 40 19.53 -3.67 -6.29
N PRO A 41 19.27 -2.93 -7.39
CA PRO A 41 18.05 -3.07 -8.20
C PRO A 41 17.85 -4.46 -8.80
N LEU A 42 18.94 -5.18 -9.08
CA LEU A 42 18.89 -6.57 -9.58
C LEU A 42 18.46 -7.57 -8.50
N GLY A 43 18.47 -7.14 -7.22
CA GLY A 43 18.22 -8.00 -6.07
C GLY A 43 19.49 -8.65 -5.56
N LEU A 44 19.41 -9.22 -4.36
CA LEU A 44 20.53 -9.94 -3.70
C LEU A 44 20.05 -11.29 -3.19
N GLN A 45 20.97 -12.25 -3.18
CA GLN A 45 20.76 -13.52 -2.48
C GLN A 45 20.92 -13.31 -0.96
N MET A 46 20.38 -14.22 -0.19
CA MET A 46 20.44 -14.13 1.28
C MET A 46 21.89 -14.15 1.78
N GLU A 47 22.75 -14.92 1.15
CA GLU A 47 24.18 -14.99 1.43
C GLU A 47 24.88 -13.65 1.22
N GLU A 48 24.64 -13.01 0.07
CA GLU A 48 25.22 -11.70 -0.27
C GLU A 48 24.75 -10.61 0.71
N LEU A 49 23.48 -10.69 1.17
CA LEU A 49 22.97 -9.80 2.21
C LEU A 49 23.64 -10.03 3.56
N ALA A 50 23.85 -11.29 3.93
CA ALA A 50 24.53 -11.66 5.17
C ALA A 50 25.97 -11.13 5.19
N ASP A 51 26.71 -11.32 4.11
CA ASP A 51 28.08 -10.85 3.96
C ASP A 51 28.18 -9.32 3.99
N LYS A 52 27.31 -8.63 3.23
CA LYS A 52 27.30 -7.15 3.18
C LYS A 52 26.96 -6.50 4.53
N LEU A 53 26.17 -7.17 5.36
CA LEU A 53 25.72 -6.65 6.65
C LEU A 53 26.53 -7.18 7.83
N GLY A 54 27.45 -8.13 7.61
CA GLY A 54 28.19 -8.79 8.69
C GLY A 54 27.27 -9.59 9.62
N LEU A 55 26.19 -10.16 9.09
CA LEU A 55 25.19 -10.89 9.85
C LEU A 55 25.21 -12.38 9.52
N THR A 56 24.67 -13.21 10.44
CA THR A 56 24.48 -14.63 10.14
C THR A 56 23.30 -14.82 9.17
N ARG A 57 23.36 -15.87 8.34
CA ARG A 57 22.25 -16.27 7.45
C ARG A 57 20.92 -16.41 8.21
N HIS A 58 20.96 -16.98 9.42
CA HIS A 58 19.77 -17.17 10.24
C HIS A 58 19.13 -15.84 10.64
N THR A 59 19.96 -14.85 11.03
CA THR A 59 19.50 -13.49 11.36
C THR A 59 18.85 -12.84 10.15
N VAL A 60 19.53 -12.88 8.99
CA VAL A 60 19.02 -12.30 7.75
C VAL A 60 17.72 -12.97 7.33
N ALA A 61 17.63 -14.31 7.37
CA ALA A 61 16.41 -15.03 7.03
C ALA A 61 15.20 -14.59 7.86
N LYS A 62 15.38 -14.46 9.19
CA LYS A 62 14.32 -13.97 10.10
C LYS A 62 13.79 -12.60 9.66
N TYR A 63 14.69 -11.65 9.40
CA TYR A 63 14.26 -10.28 9.04
C TYR A 63 13.73 -10.19 7.62
N LEU A 64 14.22 -11.01 6.68
CA LEU A 64 13.63 -11.08 5.33
C LEU A 64 12.19 -11.56 5.36
N GLU A 65 11.85 -12.58 6.17
CA GLU A 65 10.46 -13.04 6.29
C GLU A 65 9.57 -12.00 6.98
N VAL A 66 10.08 -11.27 7.99
CA VAL A 66 9.34 -10.17 8.62
C VAL A 66 9.08 -9.03 7.61
N LEU A 67 10.11 -8.57 6.91
CA LEU A 67 9.98 -7.50 5.90
C LEU A 67 9.08 -7.91 4.73
N ARG A 68 9.10 -9.20 4.37
CA ARG A 68 8.19 -9.75 3.37
C ARG A 68 6.74 -9.76 3.87
N ALA A 69 6.51 -10.20 5.10
CA ALA A 69 5.17 -10.17 5.72
C ALA A 69 4.64 -8.72 5.86
N GLU A 70 5.54 -7.74 6.05
CA GLU A 70 5.21 -6.31 6.05
C GLU A 70 5.04 -5.73 4.63
N GLY A 71 5.16 -6.54 3.57
CA GLY A 71 5.04 -6.09 2.19
C GLY A 71 6.14 -5.14 1.70
N LYS A 72 7.28 -5.05 2.39
CA LYS A 72 8.37 -4.13 2.06
C LYS A 72 9.35 -4.70 1.04
N ILE A 73 9.47 -6.02 0.98
CA ILE A 73 10.34 -6.75 0.07
C ILE A 73 9.62 -7.94 -0.55
N HIS A 74 10.10 -8.36 -1.71
CA HIS A 74 9.69 -9.61 -2.34
C HIS A 74 10.92 -10.39 -2.82
N TYR A 75 10.72 -11.58 -3.33
CA TYR A 75 11.79 -12.33 -4.01
C TYR A 75 11.30 -12.92 -5.32
N ARG A 76 12.21 -13.01 -6.29
CA ARG A 76 12.06 -13.80 -7.50
C ARG A 76 12.92 -15.06 -7.41
N LYS A 77 12.35 -16.21 -7.78
CA LYS A 77 13.16 -17.44 -7.91
C LYS A 77 13.98 -17.39 -9.19
N VAL A 78 15.29 -17.63 -9.08
CA VAL A 78 16.20 -17.78 -10.20
C VAL A 78 16.93 -19.11 -10.00
N GLY A 79 16.55 -20.13 -10.74
CA GLY A 79 16.98 -21.50 -10.49
C GLY A 79 16.58 -21.96 -9.09
N ARG A 80 17.54 -22.39 -8.28
CA ARG A 80 17.33 -22.81 -6.88
C ARG A 80 17.44 -21.69 -5.86
N SER A 81 17.83 -20.48 -6.28
CA SER A 81 18.07 -19.33 -5.41
C SER A 81 16.89 -18.37 -5.40
N LYS A 82 16.74 -17.66 -4.27
CA LYS A 82 15.82 -16.52 -4.12
C LYS A 82 16.62 -15.21 -4.24
N LEU A 83 16.27 -14.36 -5.19
CA LEU A 83 16.77 -12.99 -5.29
C LEU A 83 15.78 -12.05 -4.61
N TRP A 84 16.19 -11.49 -3.48
CA TRP A 84 15.41 -10.56 -2.67
C TRP A 84 15.54 -9.14 -3.22
N LYS A 85 14.42 -8.44 -3.32
CA LYS A 85 14.33 -7.08 -3.86
C LYS A 85 13.45 -6.21 -2.97
N ASP A 86 13.79 -4.93 -2.91
CA ASP A 86 12.91 -3.93 -2.32
C ASP A 86 11.72 -3.66 -3.26
N ILE A 87 10.52 -3.72 -2.72
CA ILE A 87 9.29 -3.53 -3.51
C ILE A 87 9.18 -2.11 -4.06
N PHE A 88 9.60 -1.10 -3.29
CA PHE A 88 9.55 0.28 -3.74
C PHE A 88 10.51 0.58 -4.91
N THR A 89 11.64 -0.12 -4.96
CA THR A 89 12.63 0.04 -6.04
C THR A 89 12.18 -0.64 -7.33
N THR A 90 11.49 -1.77 -7.22
CA THR A 90 11.08 -2.57 -8.40
C THR A 90 9.69 -2.20 -8.93
N THR A 91 8.82 -1.62 -8.09
CA THR A 91 7.54 -1.12 -8.54
C THR A 91 7.73 0.22 -9.24
N ASN A 92 7.36 0.31 -10.49
CA ASN A 92 7.29 1.56 -11.24
C ASN A 92 5.88 2.14 -11.15
N ILE A 93 5.74 3.43 -10.79
CA ILE A 93 4.47 4.13 -10.87
C ILE A 93 4.47 4.97 -12.13
N ARG A 94 3.51 4.74 -13.00
CA ARG A 94 3.35 5.45 -14.27
C ARG A 94 1.92 5.94 -14.47
N LEU A 95 1.77 6.82 -15.44
CA LEU A 95 0.44 7.24 -15.89
C LEU A 95 -0.25 6.06 -16.59
N LEU A 96 -1.56 5.99 -16.45
CA LEU A 96 -2.41 5.07 -17.20
C LEU A 96 -2.91 5.73 -18.48
N SER A 97 -3.16 4.91 -19.48
CA SER A 97 -3.74 5.27 -20.77
C SER A 97 -4.87 4.29 -21.13
N MET A 98 -5.57 4.54 -22.24
CA MET A 98 -6.58 3.61 -22.75
C MET A 98 -6.00 2.23 -23.10
N ASP A 99 -4.72 2.13 -23.43
CA ASP A 99 -4.05 0.84 -23.71
C ASP A 99 -3.98 -0.07 -22.46
N ASP A 100 -4.18 0.48 -21.27
CA ASP A 100 -4.16 -0.25 -20.00
C ASP A 100 -5.55 -0.79 -19.60
N LEU A 101 -6.62 -0.47 -20.33
CA LEU A 101 -7.98 -0.80 -19.95
C LEU A 101 -8.17 -2.30 -19.72
N ASP A 102 -7.71 -3.13 -20.65
CA ASP A 102 -7.84 -4.59 -20.55
C ASP A 102 -7.13 -5.16 -19.32
N ASP A 103 -5.92 -4.66 -19.04
CA ASP A 103 -5.16 -5.08 -17.83
C ASP A 103 -5.86 -4.64 -16.54
N ILE A 104 -6.45 -3.45 -16.52
CA ILE A 104 -7.22 -2.93 -15.39
C ILE A 104 -8.46 -3.80 -15.15
N LEU A 105 -9.21 -4.14 -16.20
CA LEU A 105 -10.39 -5.02 -16.11
C LEU A 105 -10.01 -6.42 -15.62
N GLN A 106 -8.89 -6.97 -16.08
CA GLN A 106 -8.39 -8.25 -15.58
C GLN A 106 -8.03 -8.23 -14.09
N ILE A 107 -7.46 -7.13 -13.60
CA ILE A 107 -7.16 -6.96 -12.17
C ILE A 107 -8.47 -6.92 -11.37
N GLU A 108 -9.46 -6.14 -11.81
CA GLU A 108 -10.76 -6.04 -11.12
C GLU A 108 -11.49 -7.39 -11.13
N GLU A 109 -11.50 -8.10 -12.24
CA GLU A 109 -12.10 -9.45 -12.31
C GLU A 109 -11.48 -10.43 -11.30
N LYS A 110 -10.17 -10.33 -11.06
CA LYS A 110 -9.50 -11.14 -10.03
C LYS A 110 -9.89 -10.74 -8.61
N ILE A 111 -10.04 -9.42 -8.36
CA ILE A 111 -10.47 -8.89 -7.06
C ILE A 111 -11.90 -9.36 -6.77
N GLU A 112 -12.81 -9.26 -7.73
CA GLU A 112 -14.19 -9.73 -7.57
C GLU A 112 -14.29 -11.23 -7.31
N LYS A 113 -13.51 -12.04 -8.02
CA LYS A 113 -13.46 -13.50 -7.82
C LYS A 113 -13.02 -13.86 -6.39
N GLU A 114 -12.07 -13.12 -5.82
CA GLU A 114 -11.61 -13.35 -4.46
C GLU A 114 -12.65 -12.95 -3.40
N GLN A 115 -13.46 -11.92 -3.69
CA GLN A 115 -14.47 -11.40 -2.76
C GLN A 115 -15.86 -12.03 -2.91
N ASP A 116 -16.04 -12.96 -3.87
CA ASP A 116 -17.34 -13.61 -4.18
C ASP A 116 -18.50 -12.64 -4.45
N LEU A 117 -18.19 -11.48 -5.04
CA LEU A 117 -19.15 -10.44 -5.41
C LEU A 117 -19.84 -10.81 -6.74
N GLY A 118 -21.16 -10.59 -6.85
CA GLY A 118 -21.96 -10.89 -8.05
C GLY A 118 -21.47 -10.18 -9.32
N LYS A 119 -21.19 -10.97 -10.36
CA LYS A 119 -20.24 -10.65 -11.44
C LYS A 119 -20.66 -9.72 -12.56
N SER A 120 -21.94 -9.55 -12.86
CA SER A 120 -22.30 -9.03 -14.20
C SER A 120 -22.48 -7.51 -14.24
N GLU A 121 -23.26 -6.94 -13.36
CA GLU A 121 -23.62 -5.52 -13.42
C GLU A 121 -22.50 -4.61 -12.92
N ARG A 122 -21.78 -5.06 -11.88
CA ARG A 122 -20.67 -4.29 -11.30
C ARG A 122 -19.52 -4.15 -12.29
N MET A 123 -19.14 -5.22 -13.03
CA MET A 123 -18.06 -5.16 -14.02
C MET A 123 -18.38 -4.20 -15.16
N ALA A 124 -19.61 -4.19 -15.67
CA ALA A 124 -20.02 -3.26 -16.71
C ALA A 124 -19.93 -1.80 -16.25
N TYR A 125 -20.39 -1.52 -15.03
CA TYR A 125 -20.26 -0.20 -14.40
C TYR A 125 -18.79 0.19 -14.16
N PHE A 126 -17.97 -0.75 -13.73
CA PHE A 126 -16.55 -0.51 -13.53
C PHE A 126 -15.81 -0.20 -14.85
N GLU A 127 -16.11 -0.92 -15.92
CA GLU A 127 -15.56 -0.67 -17.26
C GLU A 127 -15.90 0.74 -17.75
N GLU A 128 -17.15 1.18 -17.57
CA GLU A 128 -17.58 2.55 -17.89
C GLU A 128 -16.79 3.58 -17.06
N THR A 129 -16.66 3.34 -15.77
CA THR A 129 -15.90 4.22 -14.84
C THR A 129 -14.42 4.29 -15.22
N ALA A 130 -13.78 3.16 -15.49
CA ALA A 130 -12.37 3.11 -15.89
C ALA A 130 -12.17 3.84 -17.23
N THR A 131 -13.02 3.56 -18.21
CA THR A 131 -13.00 4.23 -19.52
C THR A 131 -13.14 5.75 -19.37
N TYR A 132 -14.10 6.20 -18.55
CA TYR A 132 -14.28 7.63 -18.29
C TYR A 132 -13.01 8.27 -17.71
N HIS A 133 -12.40 7.67 -16.70
CA HIS A 133 -11.17 8.19 -16.09
C HIS A 133 -9.99 8.22 -17.04
N LEU A 134 -9.83 7.20 -17.89
CA LEU A 134 -8.75 7.11 -18.86
C LEU A 134 -8.90 8.11 -20.00
N GLN A 135 -10.14 8.41 -20.43
CA GLN A 135 -10.42 9.32 -21.55
C GLN A 135 -10.51 10.79 -21.10
N HIS A 136 -11.13 11.04 -19.96
CA HIS A 136 -11.50 12.40 -19.52
C HIS A 136 -10.83 12.82 -18.23
N GLY A 137 -10.28 11.88 -17.46
CA GLY A 137 -9.64 12.16 -16.19
C GLY A 137 -8.32 12.91 -16.36
N GLU A 138 -7.89 13.58 -15.30
CA GLU A 138 -6.59 14.23 -15.28
C GLU A 138 -5.46 13.19 -15.22
N PRO A 139 -4.55 13.12 -16.20
CA PRO A 139 -3.56 12.03 -16.30
C PRO A 139 -2.75 11.79 -15.04
N LEU A 140 -2.32 12.87 -14.34
CA LEU A 140 -1.56 12.75 -13.08
C LEU A 140 -2.35 12.15 -11.90
N LEU A 141 -3.65 11.95 -12.06
CA LEU A 141 -4.52 11.38 -11.03
C LEU A 141 -4.96 9.94 -11.37
N ASN A 142 -4.54 9.43 -12.53
CA ASN A 142 -4.81 8.07 -13.00
C ASN A 142 -3.47 7.33 -13.10
N LEU A 143 -3.12 6.57 -12.06
CA LEU A 143 -1.81 5.97 -11.92
C LEU A 143 -1.88 4.45 -11.93
N GLY A 144 -0.91 3.83 -12.59
CA GLY A 144 -0.66 2.40 -12.58
C GLY A 144 0.61 2.05 -11.82
N ALA A 145 0.58 0.91 -11.16
CA ALA A 145 1.77 0.27 -10.60
C ALA A 145 2.19 -0.88 -11.50
N GLU A 146 3.44 -0.86 -11.93
CA GLU A 146 4.02 -1.85 -12.83
C GLU A 146 5.20 -2.55 -12.17
N ILE A 147 5.30 -3.86 -12.35
CA ILE A 147 6.43 -4.70 -11.92
C ILE A 147 6.83 -5.58 -13.10
N ASP A 148 8.10 -5.51 -13.49
CA ASP A 148 8.67 -6.30 -14.59
C ASP A 148 7.85 -6.19 -15.91
N GLY A 149 7.32 -4.99 -16.21
CA GLY A 149 6.53 -4.70 -17.40
C GLY A 149 5.05 -5.09 -17.34
N LYS A 150 4.58 -5.63 -16.21
CA LYS A 150 3.18 -6.01 -16.00
C LYS A 150 2.48 -5.01 -15.09
N LEU A 151 1.28 -4.55 -15.47
CA LEU A 151 0.40 -3.79 -14.59
C LEU A 151 -0.09 -4.70 -13.46
N VAL A 152 0.09 -4.26 -12.22
CA VAL A 152 -0.27 -5.02 -11.00
C VAL A 152 -1.15 -4.24 -10.04
N GLY A 153 -1.50 -3.03 -10.39
CA GLY A 153 -2.42 -2.21 -9.61
C GLY A 153 -2.67 -0.86 -10.26
N PHE A 154 -3.75 -0.23 -9.87
CA PHE A 154 -4.18 1.06 -10.40
C PHE A 154 -4.87 1.89 -9.33
N ILE A 155 -4.94 3.20 -9.55
CA ILE A 155 -5.71 4.14 -8.73
C ILE A 155 -6.25 5.25 -9.63
N PHE A 156 -7.55 5.52 -9.49
CA PHE A 156 -8.24 6.61 -10.16
C PHE A 156 -8.68 7.66 -9.13
N ALA A 157 -8.47 8.91 -9.49
CA ALA A 157 -8.85 10.02 -8.66
C ALA A 157 -9.21 11.26 -9.50
N GLU A 158 -9.87 12.19 -8.87
CA GLU A 158 -10.26 13.46 -9.48
C GLU A 158 -10.11 14.62 -8.49
N ILE A 159 -10.19 15.85 -9.02
CA ILE A 159 -10.29 17.07 -8.23
C ILE A 159 -11.66 17.69 -8.50
N ARG A 160 -12.45 17.84 -7.46
CA ARG A 160 -13.76 18.51 -7.54
C ARG A 160 -13.97 19.51 -6.41
N LEU A 161 -14.94 20.38 -6.58
CA LEU A 161 -15.37 21.26 -5.50
C LEU A 161 -16.07 20.45 -4.41
N TRP A 162 -15.81 20.80 -3.17
CA TRP A 162 -16.51 20.21 -2.04
C TRP A 162 -17.84 20.93 -1.80
N GLU A 163 -18.94 20.26 -2.06
CA GLU A 163 -20.31 20.84 -2.05
C GLU A 163 -20.75 21.31 -0.65
N PHE A 164 -20.28 20.62 0.41
CA PHE A 164 -20.62 20.97 1.80
C PHE A 164 -19.56 21.87 2.46
N GLY A 165 -18.58 22.36 1.70
CA GLY A 165 -17.53 23.26 2.15
C GLY A 165 -17.72 24.68 1.65
N ARG A 166 -16.63 25.44 1.65
CA ARG A 166 -16.61 26.83 1.18
C ARG A 166 -16.15 26.93 -0.30
N GLY A 167 -16.45 25.92 -1.12
CA GLY A 167 -16.01 25.86 -2.51
C GLY A 167 -14.53 25.53 -2.68
N GLU A 168 -13.90 24.91 -1.68
CA GLU A 168 -12.51 24.48 -1.76
C GLU A 168 -12.34 23.27 -2.69
N LYS A 169 -11.27 23.26 -3.48
CA LYS A 169 -10.87 22.10 -4.28
C LYS A 169 -10.48 20.95 -3.37
N THR A 170 -11.05 19.78 -3.61
CA THR A 170 -10.84 18.57 -2.84
C THR A 170 -10.46 17.44 -3.80
N GLY A 171 -9.43 16.68 -3.46
CA GLY A 171 -9.10 15.44 -4.15
C GLY A 171 -10.06 14.33 -3.73
N TRP A 172 -10.48 13.51 -4.68
CA TRP A 172 -11.30 12.34 -4.44
C TRP A 172 -10.66 11.12 -5.06
N ILE A 173 -10.37 10.12 -4.22
CA ILE A 173 -9.96 8.80 -4.70
C ILE A 173 -11.25 8.03 -4.95
N GLN A 174 -11.43 7.60 -6.20
CA GLN A 174 -12.63 6.91 -6.66
C GLN A 174 -12.47 5.40 -6.58
N VAL A 175 -11.36 4.89 -7.12
CA VAL A 175 -11.09 3.47 -7.19
C VAL A 175 -9.61 3.20 -6.90
N LEU A 176 -9.33 2.11 -6.24
CA LEU A 176 -8.01 1.54 -6.04
C LEU A 176 -8.11 0.02 -6.18
N GLY A 177 -7.35 -0.54 -7.10
CA GLY A 177 -7.24 -1.99 -7.28
C GLY A 177 -5.79 -2.45 -7.25
N ILE A 178 -5.52 -3.56 -6.57
CA ILE A 178 -4.24 -4.27 -6.61
C ILE A 178 -4.51 -5.73 -6.92
N ASP A 179 -3.85 -6.26 -7.93
CA ASP A 179 -3.90 -7.69 -8.29
C ASP A 179 -3.66 -8.53 -7.01
N PRO A 180 -4.59 -9.43 -6.62
CA PRO A 180 -4.52 -10.23 -5.41
C PRO A 180 -3.17 -10.92 -5.21
N GLU A 181 -2.56 -11.43 -6.29
CA GLU A 181 -1.24 -12.08 -6.24
C GLU A 181 -0.12 -11.13 -5.78
N TYR A 182 -0.34 -9.81 -5.86
CA TYR A 182 0.64 -8.76 -5.54
C TYR A 182 0.28 -7.96 -4.30
N GLN A 183 -0.84 -8.24 -3.64
CA GLN A 183 -1.25 -7.58 -2.41
C GLN A 183 -0.26 -7.84 -1.25
N GLY A 184 -0.33 -7.03 -0.19
CA GLY A 184 0.57 -7.14 0.96
C GLY A 184 2.04 -6.76 0.70
N ARG A 185 2.39 -6.26 -0.49
CA ARG A 185 3.76 -5.92 -0.90
C ARG A 185 4.05 -4.41 -0.89
N GLY A 186 3.16 -3.60 -0.34
CA GLY A 186 3.31 -2.15 -0.25
C GLY A 186 3.02 -1.38 -1.54
N ILE A 187 2.53 -2.05 -2.61
CA ILE A 187 2.23 -1.44 -3.91
C ILE A 187 1.15 -0.37 -3.77
N GLY A 188 0.03 -0.71 -3.10
CA GLY A 188 -1.04 0.25 -2.85
C GLY A 188 -0.54 1.48 -2.11
N ARG A 189 0.32 1.29 -1.10
CA ARG A 189 0.94 2.41 -0.38
C ARG A 189 1.75 3.31 -1.31
N LYS A 190 2.56 2.74 -2.20
CA LYS A 190 3.34 3.52 -3.17
C LYS A 190 2.45 4.29 -4.14
N LEU A 191 1.36 3.69 -4.63
CA LEU A 191 0.34 4.37 -5.44
C LEU A 191 -0.28 5.54 -4.68
N GLY A 192 -0.77 5.30 -3.47
CA GLY A 192 -1.39 6.32 -2.63
C GLY A 192 -0.44 7.47 -2.29
N GLU A 193 0.79 7.18 -1.86
CA GLU A 193 1.81 8.21 -1.55
C GLU A 193 2.16 9.04 -2.80
N THR A 194 2.28 8.41 -3.97
CA THR A 194 2.52 9.12 -5.24
C THR A 194 1.36 10.04 -5.59
N LEU A 195 0.13 9.54 -5.53
CA LEU A 195 -1.09 10.30 -5.80
C LEU A 195 -1.23 11.49 -4.84
N LEU A 196 -1.02 11.28 -3.53
CA LEU A 196 -1.04 12.37 -2.54
C LEU A 196 0.02 13.43 -2.83
N GLY A 197 1.19 13.02 -3.35
CA GLY A 197 2.22 13.93 -3.85
C GLY A 197 1.74 14.77 -5.04
N HIS A 198 0.96 14.18 -5.97
CA HIS A 198 0.36 14.91 -7.10
C HIS A 198 -0.69 15.92 -6.63
N PHE A 199 -1.58 15.54 -5.71
CA PHE A 199 -2.55 16.46 -5.12
C PHE A 199 -1.86 17.66 -4.42
N LYS A 200 -0.81 17.43 -3.66
CA LYS A 200 -0.03 18.51 -3.02
C LYS A 200 0.54 19.48 -4.03
N ARG A 201 1.12 19.00 -5.14
CA ARG A 201 1.64 19.87 -6.23
C ARG A 201 0.56 20.70 -6.91
N LYS A 202 -0.70 20.25 -6.88
CA LYS A 202 -1.88 20.96 -7.39
C LYS A 202 -2.55 21.88 -6.36
N ASN A 203 -1.90 22.10 -5.20
CA ASN A 203 -2.45 22.89 -4.09
C ASN A 203 -3.78 22.35 -3.52
N VAL A 204 -4.06 21.05 -3.68
CA VAL A 204 -5.17 20.39 -3.04
C VAL A 204 -4.81 20.13 -1.58
N LYS A 205 -5.58 20.66 -0.66
CA LYS A 205 -5.31 20.60 0.79
C LYS A 205 -6.00 19.41 1.48
N LYS A 206 -7.05 18.88 0.87
CA LYS A 206 -7.85 17.78 1.45
C LYS A 206 -8.09 16.72 0.39
N VAL A 207 -7.94 15.47 0.76
CA VAL A 207 -8.25 14.31 -0.08
C VAL A 207 -9.27 13.46 0.66
N ARG A 208 -10.25 12.93 -0.06
CA ARG A 208 -11.34 12.11 0.45
C ARG A 208 -11.50 10.84 -0.36
N THR A 209 -12.14 9.87 0.24
CA THR A 209 -12.63 8.65 -0.39
C THR A 209 -13.86 8.17 0.36
N LEU A 210 -14.65 7.33 -0.28
CA LEU A 210 -15.68 6.52 0.37
C LEU A 210 -15.18 5.08 0.42
N VAL A 211 -15.36 4.44 1.56
CA VAL A 211 -14.97 3.05 1.80
C VAL A 211 -16.15 2.36 2.46
N ASP A 212 -16.48 1.17 2.00
CA ASP A 212 -17.47 0.36 2.68
C ASP A 212 -17.04 0.09 4.13
N TRP A 213 -17.97 0.22 5.06
CA TRP A 213 -17.72 0.04 6.48
C TRP A 213 -17.16 -1.36 6.83
N TYR A 214 -17.54 -2.36 6.04
CA TYR A 214 -17.10 -3.75 6.22
C TYR A 214 -15.72 -4.04 5.62
N GLU A 215 -15.17 -3.13 4.80
CA GLU A 215 -13.86 -3.26 4.17
C GLU A 215 -12.72 -2.83 5.12
N GLY A 216 -12.55 -3.58 6.21
CA GLY A 216 -11.57 -3.27 7.26
C GLY A 216 -10.12 -3.16 6.77
N ASN A 217 -9.75 -3.94 5.75
CA ASN A 217 -8.42 -3.89 5.13
C ASN A 217 -8.20 -2.55 4.42
N LEU A 218 -9.21 -2.07 3.69
CA LEU A 218 -9.16 -0.81 2.96
C LEU A 218 -9.17 0.40 3.92
N ILE A 219 -9.97 0.34 4.99
CA ILE A 219 -9.94 1.33 6.07
C ILE A 219 -8.53 1.40 6.71
N SER A 220 -7.94 0.25 7.01
CA SER A 220 -6.59 0.16 7.59
C SER A 220 -5.52 0.71 6.64
N TYR A 221 -5.67 0.45 5.34
CA TYR A 221 -4.81 1.01 4.30
C TYR A 221 -4.87 2.54 4.29
N PHE A 222 -6.05 3.15 4.22
CA PHE A 222 -6.18 4.60 4.20
C PHE A 222 -5.69 5.24 5.50
N ARG A 223 -5.94 4.63 6.66
CA ARG A 223 -5.34 5.07 7.93
C ARG A 223 -3.82 5.07 7.90
N SER A 224 -3.20 4.08 7.25
CA SER A 224 -1.73 4.02 7.09
C SER A 224 -1.16 5.17 6.24
N LEU A 225 -1.99 5.78 5.40
CA LEU A 225 -1.70 6.97 4.59
C LEU A 225 -2.04 8.29 5.30
N GLY A 226 -2.56 8.24 6.53
CA GLY A 226 -2.92 9.41 7.34
C GLY A 226 -4.34 9.92 7.12
N PHE A 227 -5.24 9.09 6.60
CA PHE A 227 -6.67 9.44 6.53
C PHE A 227 -7.36 9.19 7.86
N ASP A 228 -8.24 10.12 8.22
CA ASP A 228 -9.12 10.02 9.37
C ASP A 228 -10.58 9.89 8.92
N ILE A 229 -11.41 9.33 9.80
CA ILE A 229 -12.85 9.21 9.55
C ILE A 229 -13.50 10.60 9.62
N LEU A 230 -14.27 10.94 8.60
CA LEU A 230 -15.11 12.13 8.62
C LEU A 230 -16.38 11.90 9.44
N ASN A 231 -16.89 12.97 10.06
CA ASN A 231 -18.17 12.99 10.78
C ASN A 231 -19.37 13.16 9.82
N MET A 232 -19.38 12.42 8.72
CA MET A 232 -20.43 12.45 7.70
C MET A 232 -20.97 11.03 7.50
N ILE A 233 -22.27 10.93 7.37
CA ILE A 233 -22.97 9.66 7.17
C ILE A 233 -23.59 9.69 5.79
N PRO A 234 -23.24 8.78 4.87
CA PRO A 234 -23.93 8.61 3.61
C PRO A 234 -25.34 8.08 3.88
N LEU A 235 -26.34 8.64 3.18
CA LEU A 235 -27.72 8.17 3.25
C LEU A 235 -28.16 7.75 1.86
N GLU A 236 -28.87 6.63 1.79
CA GLU A 236 -29.40 6.05 0.56
C GLU A 236 -30.91 5.81 0.67
N LYS A 237 -31.61 5.92 -0.42
CA LYS A 237 -33.02 5.55 -0.56
C LYS A 237 -33.24 4.89 -1.91
N GLU A 238 -33.68 3.66 -1.91
CA GLU A 238 -34.19 3.01 -3.12
C GLU A 238 -35.52 3.65 -3.57
N LEU A 239 -35.58 4.04 -4.83
CA LEU A 239 -36.79 4.45 -5.49
C LEU A 239 -37.39 3.23 -6.18
N LYS A 240 -38.53 2.75 -5.63
CA LYS A 240 -39.28 1.68 -6.31
C LYS A 240 -40.00 2.30 -7.49
N GLU A 241 -39.95 1.62 -8.65
CA GLU A 241 -40.78 1.94 -9.80
C GLU A 241 -42.28 1.82 -9.49
#